data_f0998dee4822a13480bf78778eea07de
#
_entry.id   f0998dee4822a13480bf78778eea07de
#
_cell.length_a   1.000
_cell.length_b   1.000
_cell.length_c   1.000
_cell.angle_alpha   90.00
_cell.angle_beta   90.00
_cell.angle_gamma   90.00
#
_symmetry.space_group_name_H-M   'P 1'
#
loop_
_entity.id
_entity.type
_entity.pdbx_description
1 polymer ?
#
loop_
_entity_poly.entity_id
_entity_poly.type
_entity_poly.pdbx_seq_one_letter_code
_entity_poly.pdbx_strand_id
1 'polypeptide(L)'
;MRKILACLFCLTLLLVGGCGSPVQEKSEPLPKLTIGLMPDTDSIPFIIAAERGYFDEEGVEVELQPFKSAMDRDAALQSGNLDGAVSDLLAVIFARSGGFDVRAVSYTDGNYNLVASDGAGIASPADLRGKEIAVSKNTIIEYVTDEILAANGMREEDVAKVVIPQIPVRLEMLRSGNLGAAVLPEPMASVAAASGSHYVIGSGDLGINPGVIVFSKSALQDKEKSIQAMYRAYNKAVDDLNNTPQSEYLDLVVERSGFPPAAKDVLVLPSYRHAGSPAEPDVTEAVRWVTSKGNAAAYGYDDLVSRLLSEEK
;
A
#
# COMPACT_ATOMS: atom_id res chain seq x y z
N MET A 1 91.90 33.53 22.66
CA MET A 1 92.11 32.28 23.46
C MET A 1 90.78 31.59 23.67
N ARG A 2 90.74 30.23 23.44
CA ARG A 2 89.72 29.25 23.70
C ARG A 2 88.66 29.10 22.65
N LYS A 3 88.92 28.23 21.80
CA LYS A 3 88.72 26.80 21.55
C LYS A 3 87.22 26.44 21.35
N ILE A 4 86.95 26.17 20.11
CA ILE A 4 85.84 25.55 19.44
C ILE A 4 85.67 24.10 19.99
N LEU A 5 84.45 23.68 20.26
CA LEU A 5 84.08 22.27 20.25
C LEU A 5 82.75 22.09 19.55
N ALA A 6 82.81 21.46 18.40
CA ALA A 6 81.66 21.11 17.60
C ALA A 6 81.03 19.81 18.16
N CYS A 7 79.74 19.76 18.43
CA CYS A 7 79.02 18.54 18.62
C CYS A 7 78.04 18.32 17.50
N LEU A 8 78.32 17.32 16.72
CA LEU A 8 77.55 16.78 15.64
C LEU A 8 76.39 15.98 16.22
N PHE A 9 75.17 16.46 16.05
CA PHE A 9 73.94 15.77 16.50
C PHE A 9 73.31 15.13 15.28
N CYS A 10 73.48 13.77 15.15
CA CYS A 10 72.79 12.97 14.13
C CYS A 10 71.27 12.97 14.39
N LEU A 11 70.52 13.59 13.52
CA LEU A 11 69.05 13.57 13.51
C LEU A 11 68.60 12.33 12.72
N THR A 12 68.28 11.23 13.44
CA THR A 12 67.61 10.05 12.85
C THR A 12 66.12 10.36 12.72
N LEU A 13 65.67 10.59 11.46
CA LEU A 13 64.24 10.64 11.12
C LEU A 13 63.67 9.21 11.23
N LEU A 14 62.88 8.96 12.27
CA LEU A 14 61.98 7.83 12.37
C LEU A 14 60.73 8.14 11.53
N LEU A 15 60.64 7.57 10.33
CA LEU A 15 59.43 7.48 9.53
C LEU A 15 58.45 6.52 10.25
N VAL A 16 57.56 7.03 11.08
CA VAL A 16 56.41 6.31 11.57
C VAL A 16 55.39 6.26 10.43
N GLY A 17 55.39 5.17 9.68
CA GLY A 17 54.35 4.85 8.74
C GLY A 17 53.05 4.56 9.51
N GLY A 18 52.22 5.56 9.69
CA GLY A 18 50.85 5.41 10.16
C GLY A 18 50.04 4.69 9.10
N CYS A 19 49.79 3.39 9.24
CA CYS A 19 48.68 2.71 8.56
C CYS A 19 47.40 3.30 9.14
N GLY A 20 46.89 4.36 8.53
CA GLY A 20 45.52 4.83 8.73
C GLY A 20 44.60 3.79 8.11
N SER A 21 44.00 2.92 8.93
CA SER A 21 42.79 2.20 8.52
C SER A 21 41.79 3.21 8.07
N PRO A 22 41.08 3.02 6.93
CA PRO A 22 40.01 3.92 6.56
C PRO A 22 39.01 3.94 7.71
N VAL A 23 38.82 5.11 8.31
CA VAL A 23 37.71 5.37 9.22
C VAL A 23 36.47 5.15 8.39
N GLN A 24 35.83 4.01 8.57
CA GLN A 24 34.51 3.75 8.03
C GLN A 24 33.61 4.79 8.66
N GLU A 25 33.29 5.84 7.91
CA GLU A 25 32.26 6.80 8.29
C GLU A 25 31.02 6.00 8.62
N LYS A 26 30.65 5.90 9.90
CA LYS A 26 29.35 5.35 10.29
C LYS A 26 28.32 6.30 9.65
N SER A 27 27.69 5.84 8.59
CA SER A 27 26.52 6.54 8.03
C SER A 27 25.54 6.78 9.18
N GLU A 28 25.04 7.97 9.32
CA GLU A 28 23.97 8.26 10.28
C GLU A 28 22.80 7.30 10.01
N PRO A 29 22.17 6.77 11.08
CA PRO A 29 21.02 5.87 10.92
C PRO A 29 19.92 6.60 10.12
N LEU A 30 19.31 5.88 9.20
CA LEU A 30 18.20 6.41 8.42
C LEU A 30 17.03 6.75 9.34
N PRO A 31 16.29 7.87 9.10
CA PRO A 31 15.09 8.19 9.84
C PRO A 31 14.06 7.06 9.77
N LYS A 32 13.43 6.74 10.90
CA LYS A 32 12.35 5.76 11.00
C LYS A 32 11.16 6.15 10.11
N LEU A 33 10.51 5.14 9.50
CA LEU A 33 9.25 5.26 8.77
C LEU A 33 8.11 4.62 9.56
N THR A 34 6.92 5.24 9.50
CA THR A 34 5.67 4.67 10.00
C THR A 34 4.70 4.50 8.84
N ILE A 35 4.33 3.24 8.53
CA ILE A 35 3.53 2.87 7.36
C ILE A 35 2.21 2.27 7.79
N GLY A 36 1.10 2.86 7.33
CA GLY A 36 -0.25 2.36 7.55
C GLY A 36 -0.58 1.19 6.62
N LEU A 37 -1.08 0.09 7.18
CA LEU A 37 -1.48 -1.11 6.46
C LEU A 37 -2.99 -1.32 6.52
N MET A 38 -3.54 -1.98 5.50
CA MET A 38 -4.93 -2.42 5.45
C MET A 38 -5.01 -3.96 5.56
N PRO A 39 -6.15 -4.54 5.98
CA PRO A 39 -6.31 -5.98 6.03
C PRO A 39 -6.66 -6.53 4.62
N ASP A 40 -5.69 -6.45 3.73
CA ASP A 40 -5.78 -6.84 2.32
C ASP A 40 -4.45 -7.43 1.82
N THR A 41 -4.48 -7.96 0.60
CA THR A 41 -3.27 -8.55 -0.01
C THR A 41 -2.21 -7.51 -0.37
N ASP A 42 -2.56 -6.23 -0.50
CA ASP A 42 -1.62 -5.15 -0.83
C ASP A 42 -0.58 -4.91 0.28
N SER A 43 -0.95 -5.24 1.52
CA SER A 43 -0.11 -5.06 2.71
C SER A 43 0.90 -6.20 2.92
N ILE A 44 0.71 -7.35 2.27
CA ILE A 44 1.51 -8.56 2.52
C ILE A 44 3.00 -8.39 2.25
N PRO A 45 3.47 -7.73 1.17
CA PRO A 45 4.89 -7.54 0.95
C PRO A 45 5.59 -6.78 2.08
N PHE A 46 4.92 -5.81 2.72
CA PHE A 46 5.46 -5.10 3.89
C PHE A 46 5.60 -6.03 5.10
N ILE A 47 4.62 -6.90 5.32
CA ILE A 47 4.63 -7.87 6.42
C ILE A 47 5.78 -8.86 6.23
N ILE A 48 5.95 -9.39 5.02
CA ILE A 48 7.05 -10.30 4.71
C ILE A 48 8.41 -9.58 4.84
N ALA A 49 8.53 -8.33 4.37
CA ALA A 49 9.76 -7.55 4.53
C ALA A 49 10.14 -7.39 6.01
N ALA A 50 9.18 -7.14 6.89
CA ALA A 50 9.41 -7.04 8.32
C ALA A 50 9.78 -8.38 8.95
N GLU A 51 9.04 -9.44 8.68
CA GLU A 51 9.22 -10.75 9.31
C GLU A 51 10.46 -11.50 8.81
N ARG A 52 10.93 -11.24 7.60
CA ARG A 52 12.18 -11.76 7.04
C ARG A 52 13.41 -10.91 7.39
N GLY A 53 13.21 -9.75 8.05
CA GLY A 53 14.29 -8.84 8.43
C GLY A 53 14.87 -8.01 7.27
N TYR A 54 14.16 -7.91 6.14
CA TYR A 54 14.66 -7.18 4.97
C TYR A 54 14.79 -5.67 5.22
N PHE A 55 13.97 -5.09 6.11
CA PHE A 55 14.15 -3.69 6.52
C PHE A 55 15.46 -3.48 7.28
N ASP A 56 15.82 -4.42 8.18
CA ASP A 56 17.09 -4.38 8.93
C ASP A 56 18.29 -4.55 7.99
N GLU A 57 18.18 -5.45 7.00
CA GLU A 57 19.21 -5.63 5.96
C GLU A 57 19.48 -4.36 5.16
N GLU A 58 18.43 -3.57 4.87
CA GLU A 58 18.53 -2.30 4.18
C GLU A 58 18.84 -1.11 5.11
N GLY A 59 18.99 -1.36 6.42
CA GLY A 59 19.37 -0.37 7.42
C GLY A 59 18.28 0.66 7.69
N VAL A 60 17.00 0.33 7.51
CA VAL A 60 15.86 1.21 7.75
C VAL A 60 14.93 0.62 8.80
N GLU A 61 14.56 1.43 9.79
CA GLU A 61 13.51 1.07 10.76
C GLU A 61 12.14 1.42 10.17
N VAL A 62 11.26 0.42 10.05
CA VAL A 62 9.89 0.59 9.55
C VAL A 62 8.91 0.07 10.60
N GLU A 63 8.04 0.96 11.10
CA GLU A 63 6.90 0.58 11.93
C GLU A 63 5.67 0.39 11.07
N LEU A 64 5.05 -0.78 11.16
CA LEU A 64 3.84 -1.13 10.44
C LEU A 64 2.63 -0.97 11.36
N GLN A 65 1.70 -0.09 10.98
CA GLN A 65 0.51 0.23 11.76
C GLN A 65 -0.77 -0.26 11.08
N PRO A 66 -1.50 -1.25 11.65
CA PRO A 66 -2.70 -1.81 11.01
C PRO A 66 -3.93 -0.92 11.22
N PHE A 67 -4.74 -0.79 10.17
CA PHE A 67 -6.03 -0.12 10.17
C PHE A 67 -7.15 -1.07 9.70
N LYS A 68 -8.40 -0.76 10.07
CA LYS A 68 -9.58 -1.54 9.66
C LYS A 68 -10.45 -0.81 8.65
N SER A 69 -10.20 0.47 8.45
CA SER A 69 -10.89 1.31 7.47
C SER A 69 -9.96 2.30 6.81
N ALA A 70 -10.21 2.64 5.54
CA ALA A 70 -9.50 3.68 4.83
C ALA A 70 -9.66 5.05 5.51
N MET A 71 -10.82 5.33 6.09
CA MET A 71 -11.10 6.58 6.79
C MET A 71 -10.15 6.79 7.98
N ASP A 72 -9.93 5.76 8.82
CA ASP A 72 -9.03 5.86 9.98
C ASP A 72 -7.56 5.98 9.54
N ARG A 73 -7.15 5.22 8.50
CA ARG A 73 -5.82 5.31 7.89
C ARG A 73 -5.54 6.71 7.34
N ASP A 74 -6.47 7.27 6.57
CA ASP A 74 -6.31 8.59 5.95
C ASP A 74 -6.28 9.70 7.01
N ALA A 75 -7.08 9.59 8.06
CA ALA A 75 -7.04 10.51 9.20
C ALA A 75 -5.67 10.46 9.91
N ALA A 76 -5.09 9.26 10.09
CA ALA A 76 -3.76 9.10 10.69
C ALA A 76 -2.66 9.68 9.78
N LEU A 77 -2.74 9.49 8.46
CA LEU A 77 -1.80 10.06 7.50
C LEU A 77 -1.89 11.60 7.49
N GLN A 78 -3.10 12.15 7.43
CA GLN A 78 -3.33 13.60 7.41
C GLN A 78 -2.94 14.30 8.71
N SER A 79 -3.04 13.60 9.86
CA SER A 79 -2.59 14.12 11.15
C SER A 79 -1.08 14.03 11.37
N GLY A 80 -0.33 13.42 10.43
CA GLY A 80 1.13 13.25 10.53
C GLY A 80 1.56 12.09 11.44
N ASN A 81 0.64 11.19 11.82
CA ASN A 81 0.95 9.99 12.58
C ASN A 81 1.52 8.86 11.70
N LEU A 82 1.41 8.99 10.38
CA LEU A 82 2.00 8.12 9.39
C LEU A 82 2.86 8.93 8.42
N ASP A 83 3.97 8.33 7.99
CA ASP A 83 4.78 8.85 6.88
C ASP A 83 4.19 8.46 5.52
N GLY A 84 3.68 7.24 5.44
CA GLY A 84 3.05 6.67 4.25
C GLY A 84 2.03 5.61 4.60
N ALA A 85 1.35 5.08 3.59
CA ALA A 85 0.34 4.04 3.78
C ALA A 85 0.09 3.24 2.49
N VAL A 86 -0.35 1.99 2.65
CA VAL A 86 -1.07 1.25 1.61
C VAL A 86 -2.44 1.90 1.44
N SER A 87 -2.74 2.40 0.24
CA SER A 87 -3.85 3.31 -0.03
C SER A 87 -4.37 3.18 -1.47
N ASP A 88 -4.99 4.21 -1.98
CA ASP A 88 -5.52 4.26 -3.33
C ASP A 88 -5.42 5.66 -3.96
N LEU A 89 -5.53 5.75 -5.29
CA LEU A 89 -5.47 7.00 -6.04
C LEU A 89 -6.58 7.99 -5.63
N LEU A 90 -7.75 7.49 -5.22
CA LEU A 90 -8.88 8.33 -4.81
C LEU A 90 -8.54 9.07 -3.51
N ALA A 91 -7.92 8.36 -2.55
CA ALA A 91 -7.45 8.95 -1.28
C ALA A 91 -6.41 10.06 -1.53
N VAL A 92 -5.49 9.86 -2.49
CA VAL A 92 -4.52 10.90 -2.90
C VAL A 92 -5.26 12.14 -3.43
N ILE A 93 -6.21 11.96 -4.35
CA ILE A 93 -6.94 13.08 -4.98
C ILE A 93 -7.79 13.82 -3.94
N PHE A 94 -8.52 13.09 -3.08
CA PHE A 94 -9.31 13.71 -2.02
C PHE A 94 -8.46 14.46 -0.99
N ALA A 95 -7.34 13.87 -0.54
CA ALA A 95 -6.42 14.53 0.38
C ALA A 95 -5.84 15.83 -0.23
N ARG A 96 -5.40 15.77 -1.49
CA ARG A 96 -4.91 16.94 -2.23
C ARG A 96 -5.98 18.02 -2.36
N SER A 97 -7.21 17.64 -2.67
CA SER A 97 -8.37 18.57 -2.75
C SER A 97 -8.68 19.18 -1.39
N GLY A 98 -8.42 18.47 -0.29
CA GLY A 98 -8.53 18.95 1.09
C GLY A 98 -7.34 19.79 1.57
N GLY A 99 -6.31 20.00 0.72
CA GLY A 99 -5.13 20.79 1.06
C GLY A 99 -3.99 19.98 1.71
N PHE A 100 -4.09 18.64 1.79
CA PHE A 100 -3.02 17.78 2.28
C PHE A 100 -2.12 17.33 1.13
N ASP A 101 -0.83 17.64 1.21
CA ASP A 101 0.11 17.28 0.16
C ASP A 101 0.64 15.85 0.38
N VAL A 102 -0.01 14.89 -0.28
CA VAL A 102 0.36 13.48 -0.35
C VAL A 102 0.57 13.10 -1.82
N ARG A 103 1.39 12.06 -2.05
CA ARG A 103 1.71 11.56 -3.40
C ARG A 103 1.64 10.05 -3.43
N ALA A 104 1.12 9.49 -4.53
CA ALA A 104 1.33 8.09 -4.86
C ALA A 104 2.79 7.89 -5.28
N VAL A 105 3.42 6.82 -4.80
CA VAL A 105 4.82 6.47 -5.14
C VAL A 105 4.87 5.18 -5.92
N SER A 106 4.14 4.15 -5.48
CA SER A 106 4.09 2.85 -6.15
C SER A 106 2.65 2.37 -6.30
N TYR A 107 2.39 1.57 -7.33
CA TYR A 107 1.17 0.77 -7.41
C TYR A 107 1.21 -0.39 -6.41
N THR A 108 0.05 -1.05 -6.20
CA THR A 108 -0.09 -2.33 -5.51
C THR A 108 -0.75 -3.37 -6.43
N ASP A 109 -0.87 -4.62 -5.99
CA ASP A 109 -1.36 -5.74 -6.82
C ASP A 109 -2.65 -6.38 -6.28
N GLY A 110 -3.37 -5.68 -5.39
CA GLY A 110 -4.61 -6.15 -4.79
C GLY A 110 -5.79 -6.24 -5.77
N ASN A 111 -6.79 -7.01 -5.38
CA ASN A 111 -8.04 -7.15 -6.12
C ASN A 111 -9.23 -6.84 -5.19
N TYR A 112 -10.26 -6.21 -5.75
CA TYR A 112 -11.45 -5.73 -5.03
C TYR A 112 -12.68 -6.29 -5.71
N ASN A 113 -13.42 -7.15 -4.99
CA ASN A 113 -14.42 -8.02 -5.58
C ASN A 113 -15.82 -7.71 -5.04
N LEU A 114 -16.78 -7.60 -5.94
CA LEU A 114 -18.20 -7.64 -5.61
C LEU A 114 -18.59 -9.08 -5.29
N VAL A 115 -19.08 -9.27 -4.07
CA VAL A 115 -19.55 -10.54 -3.54
C VAL A 115 -21.00 -10.39 -3.12
N ALA A 116 -21.84 -11.37 -3.45
CA ALA A 116 -23.25 -11.40 -3.11
C ALA A 116 -23.56 -12.56 -2.16
N SER A 117 -24.42 -12.32 -1.16
CA SER A 117 -24.94 -13.36 -0.26
C SER A 117 -25.83 -14.33 -1.02
N ASP A 118 -25.77 -15.61 -0.66
CA ASP A 118 -26.72 -16.60 -1.16
C ASP A 118 -28.15 -16.18 -0.82
N GLY A 119 -29.05 -16.30 -1.81
CA GLY A 119 -30.43 -15.87 -1.65
C GLY A 119 -30.70 -14.37 -1.87
N ALA A 120 -29.69 -13.52 -2.08
CA ALA A 120 -29.88 -12.10 -2.43
C ALA A 120 -30.47 -11.91 -3.83
N GLY A 121 -30.47 -12.94 -4.67
CA GLY A 121 -30.95 -12.87 -6.05
C GLY A 121 -30.06 -12.02 -6.92
N ILE A 122 -28.75 -12.10 -6.72
CA ILE A 122 -27.71 -11.37 -7.46
C ILE A 122 -26.75 -12.43 -8.01
N ALA A 123 -26.96 -12.89 -9.23
CA ALA A 123 -26.08 -13.86 -9.91
C ALA A 123 -25.12 -13.16 -10.89
N SER A 124 -25.44 -11.96 -11.29
CA SER A 124 -24.67 -11.15 -12.24
C SER A 124 -24.73 -9.67 -11.87
N PRO A 125 -23.83 -8.82 -12.40
CA PRO A 125 -23.90 -7.38 -12.14
C PRO A 125 -25.25 -6.74 -12.55
N ALA A 126 -25.94 -7.27 -13.55
CA ALA A 126 -27.25 -6.77 -13.99
C ALA A 126 -28.34 -6.89 -12.92
N ASP A 127 -28.22 -7.85 -12.00
CA ASP A 127 -29.17 -8.10 -10.92
C ASP A 127 -29.04 -7.10 -9.76
N LEU A 128 -28.04 -6.22 -9.80
CA LEU A 128 -27.81 -5.18 -8.78
C LEU A 128 -28.86 -4.07 -8.82
N ARG A 129 -29.61 -3.94 -9.93
CA ARG A 129 -30.60 -2.86 -10.06
C ARG A 129 -31.66 -2.90 -8.95
N GLY A 130 -31.75 -1.79 -8.20
CA GLY A 130 -32.64 -1.66 -7.03
C GLY A 130 -32.16 -2.39 -5.78
N LYS A 131 -30.94 -2.95 -5.77
CA LYS A 131 -30.36 -3.66 -4.61
C LYS A 131 -29.51 -2.72 -3.76
N GLU A 132 -29.27 -3.16 -2.52
CA GLU A 132 -28.32 -2.53 -1.61
C GLU A 132 -26.92 -3.13 -1.82
N ILE A 133 -25.91 -2.23 -1.88
CA ILE A 133 -24.49 -2.64 -1.95
C ILE A 133 -23.73 -1.92 -0.84
N ALA A 134 -23.05 -2.68 0.01
CA ALA A 134 -22.20 -2.08 1.04
C ALA A 134 -20.88 -1.58 0.45
N VAL A 135 -20.58 -0.32 0.74
CA VAL A 135 -19.37 0.37 0.25
C VAL A 135 -18.64 1.11 1.38
N SER A 136 -17.41 1.50 1.11
CA SER A 136 -16.69 2.55 1.86
C SER A 136 -16.63 3.79 0.97
N LYS A 137 -17.31 4.86 1.40
CA LYS A 137 -17.47 6.08 0.59
C LYS A 137 -16.14 6.79 0.37
N ASN A 138 -15.96 7.36 -0.82
CA ASN A 138 -14.76 8.10 -1.24
C ASN A 138 -13.46 7.27 -1.19
N THR A 139 -13.57 5.97 -1.43
CA THR A 139 -12.43 5.05 -1.46
C THR A 139 -12.44 4.19 -2.71
N ILE A 140 -11.40 3.40 -2.89
CA ILE A 140 -11.29 2.36 -3.92
C ILE A 140 -12.56 1.47 -3.99
N ILE A 141 -13.20 1.19 -2.86
CA ILE A 141 -14.40 0.33 -2.79
C ILE A 141 -15.58 0.98 -3.51
N GLU A 142 -15.82 2.27 -3.30
CA GLU A 142 -16.88 2.98 -4.01
C GLU A 142 -16.55 3.14 -5.49
N TYR A 143 -15.30 3.46 -5.81
CA TYR A 143 -14.82 3.57 -7.18
C TYR A 143 -15.04 2.27 -7.96
N VAL A 144 -14.56 1.14 -7.44
CA VAL A 144 -14.75 -0.17 -8.07
C VAL A 144 -16.23 -0.51 -8.22
N THR A 145 -17.07 -0.18 -7.21
CA THR A 145 -18.52 -0.36 -7.33
C THR A 145 -19.09 0.42 -8.51
N ASP A 146 -18.71 1.69 -8.66
CA ASP A 146 -19.24 2.54 -9.74
C ASP A 146 -18.74 2.11 -11.12
N GLU A 147 -17.48 1.67 -11.22
CA GLU A 147 -16.95 1.12 -12.48
C GLU A 147 -17.64 -0.22 -12.86
N ILE A 148 -17.96 -1.08 -11.89
CA ILE A 148 -18.78 -2.27 -12.12
C ILE A 148 -20.15 -1.89 -12.67
N LEU A 149 -20.82 -0.91 -12.06
CA LEU A 149 -22.13 -0.43 -12.52
C LEU A 149 -22.03 0.13 -13.93
N ALA A 150 -21.08 1.01 -14.19
CA ALA A 150 -20.88 1.64 -15.49
C ALA A 150 -20.60 0.64 -16.61
N ALA A 151 -19.72 -0.36 -16.35
CA ALA A 151 -19.41 -1.43 -17.28
C ALA A 151 -20.64 -2.29 -17.65
N ASN A 152 -21.67 -2.28 -16.80
CA ASN A 152 -22.93 -3.01 -17.01
C ASN A 152 -24.13 -2.10 -17.37
N GLY A 153 -23.85 -0.88 -17.84
CA GLY A 153 -24.89 0.06 -18.31
C GLY A 153 -25.81 0.58 -17.20
N MET A 154 -25.31 0.60 -15.96
CA MET A 154 -26.00 1.15 -14.80
C MET A 154 -25.31 2.42 -14.31
N ARG A 155 -26.06 3.21 -13.56
CA ARG A 155 -25.58 4.40 -12.87
C ARG A 155 -25.66 4.19 -11.36
N GLU A 156 -25.02 5.04 -10.59
CA GLU A 156 -25.04 4.93 -9.13
C GLU A 156 -26.45 5.04 -8.52
N GLU A 157 -27.37 5.76 -9.17
CA GLU A 157 -28.77 5.88 -8.71
C GLU A 157 -29.57 4.59 -8.92
N ASP A 158 -29.07 3.67 -9.72
CA ASP A 158 -29.72 2.37 -9.96
C ASP A 158 -29.58 1.40 -8.78
N VAL A 159 -28.73 1.73 -7.79
CA VAL A 159 -28.47 0.92 -6.57
C VAL A 159 -28.56 1.77 -5.31
N ALA A 160 -28.76 1.14 -4.15
CA ALA A 160 -28.66 1.80 -2.86
C ALA A 160 -27.31 1.52 -2.21
N LYS A 161 -26.41 2.52 -2.15
CA LYS A 161 -25.13 2.38 -1.47
C LYS A 161 -25.29 2.49 0.04
N VAL A 162 -24.93 1.45 0.78
CA VAL A 162 -24.90 1.41 2.25
C VAL A 162 -23.48 1.62 2.72
N VAL A 163 -23.23 2.72 3.46
CA VAL A 163 -21.85 3.08 3.87
C VAL A 163 -21.45 2.33 5.13
N ILE A 164 -20.49 1.41 4.99
CA ILE A 164 -19.90 0.62 6.07
C ILE A 164 -18.37 0.67 5.90
N PRO A 165 -17.66 1.62 6.55
CA PRO A 165 -16.25 1.87 6.30
C PRO A 165 -15.34 0.70 6.69
N GLN A 166 -15.63 0.01 7.79
CA GLN A 166 -14.77 -1.04 8.33
C GLN A 166 -14.90 -2.35 7.56
N ILE A 167 -13.79 -2.81 6.98
CA ILE A 167 -13.73 -4.04 6.18
C ILE A 167 -14.24 -5.28 6.95
N PRO A 168 -13.81 -5.55 8.20
CA PRO A 168 -14.31 -6.70 8.94
C PRO A 168 -15.81 -6.65 9.22
N VAL A 169 -16.38 -5.46 9.41
CA VAL A 169 -17.82 -5.28 9.63
C VAL A 169 -18.61 -5.59 8.36
N ARG A 170 -18.15 -5.09 7.19
CA ARG A 170 -18.78 -5.43 5.90
C ARG A 170 -18.79 -6.93 5.63
N LEU A 171 -17.64 -7.60 5.88
CA LEU A 171 -17.53 -9.05 5.75
C LEU A 171 -18.55 -9.78 6.65
N GLU A 172 -18.64 -9.41 7.92
CA GLU A 172 -19.51 -10.10 8.85
C GLU A 172 -21.01 -9.86 8.56
N MET A 173 -21.38 -8.64 8.16
CA MET A 173 -22.76 -8.33 7.76
C MET A 173 -23.17 -9.07 6.48
N LEU A 174 -22.24 -9.26 5.52
CA LEU A 174 -22.50 -10.08 4.34
C LEU A 174 -22.68 -11.55 4.71
N ARG A 175 -21.78 -12.11 5.53
CA ARG A 175 -21.82 -13.52 5.99
C ARG A 175 -23.07 -13.84 6.81
N SER A 176 -23.54 -12.89 7.61
CA SER A 176 -24.78 -13.06 8.42
C SER A 176 -26.07 -12.84 7.61
N GLY A 177 -25.98 -12.52 6.32
CA GLY A 177 -27.15 -12.25 5.46
C GLY A 177 -27.81 -10.89 5.72
N ASN A 178 -27.18 -10.01 6.53
CA ASN A 178 -27.67 -8.65 6.78
C ASN A 178 -27.37 -7.67 5.64
N LEU A 179 -26.59 -8.12 4.64
CA LEU A 179 -26.30 -7.42 3.39
C LEU A 179 -26.49 -8.36 2.22
N GLY A 180 -27.10 -7.86 1.14
CA GLY A 180 -27.26 -8.59 -0.10
C GLY A 180 -25.96 -8.65 -0.92
N ALA A 181 -25.19 -7.58 -0.93
CA ALA A 181 -23.93 -7.49 -1.65
C ALA A 181 -22.94 -6.51 -0.98
N ALA A 182 -21.65 -6.74 -1.20
CA ALA A 182 -20.58 -5.85 -0.77
C ALA A 182 -19.39 -5.93 -1.72
N VAL A 183 -18.66 -4.81 -1.88
CA VAL A 183 -17.31 -4.87 -2.45
C VAL A 183 -16.30 -5.03 -1.32
N LEU A 184 -15.47 -6.05 -1.43
CA LEU A 184 -14.46 -6.43 -0.43
C LEU A 184 -13.09 -6.60 -1.11
N PRO A 185 -11.98 -6.24 -0.42
CA PRO A 185 -10.65 -6.61 -0.87
C PRO A 185 -10.39 -8.10 -0.67
N GLU A 186 -9.41 -8.67 -1.37
CA GLU A 186 -8.87 -9.98 -1.04
C GLU A 186 -8.02 -9.93 0.26
N PRO A 187 -8.07 -10.96 1.13
CA PRO A 187 -8.79 -12.23 0.98
C PRO A 187 -10.23 -12.19 1.53
N MET A 188 -10.75 -11.04 1.94
CA MET A 188 -12.09 -10.95 2.56
C MET A 188 -13.21 -11.37 1.61
N ALA A 189 -13.06 -11.10 0.30
CA ALA A 189 -14.00 -11.55 -0.71
C ALA A 189 -14.01 -13.08 -0.81
N SER A 190 -12.84 -13.73 -0.85
CA SER A 190 -12.72 -15.20 -0.87
C SER A 190 -13.26 -15.84 0.42
N VAL A 191 -13.01 -15.24 1.59
CA VAL A 191 -13.58 -15.69 2.86
C VAL A 191 -15.11 -15.60 2.86
N ALA A 192 -15.68 -14.52 2.32
CA ALA A 192 -17.13 -14.40 2.15
C ALA A 192 -17.68 -15.49 1.23
N ALA A 193 -17.05 -15.70 0.08
CA ALA A 193 -17.46 -16.73 -0.89
C ALA A 193 -17.42 -18.14 -0.30
N ALA A 194 -16.42 -18.47 0.52
CA ALA A 194 -16.34 -19.74 1.22
C ALA A 194 -17.36 -19.90 2.37
N SER A 195 -18.08 -18.83 2.72
CA SER A 195 -18.98 -18.78 3.89
C SER A 195 -20.46 -18.52 3.53
N GLY A 196 -20.94 -18.91 2.34
CA GLY A 196 -22.32 -18.74 1.91
C GLY A 196 -22.57 -17.43 1.17
N SER A 197 -21.60 -17.00 0.43
CA SER A 197 -21.69 -15.93 -0.58
C SER A 197 -21.04 -16.41 -1.87
N HIS A 198 -21.13 -15.64 -2.94
CA HIS A 198 -20.45 -15.97 -4.18
C HIS A 198 -19.87 -14.71 -4.84
N TYR A 199 -18.82 -14.95 -5.58
CA TYR A 199 -18.16 -13.94 -6.39
C TYR A 199 -19.02 -13.54 -7.59
N VAL A 200 -19.14 -12.26 -7.86
CA VAL A 200 -19.90 -11.73 -9.00
C VAL A 200 -18.97 -11.16 -10.06
N ILE A 201 -18.12 -10.19 -9.71
CA ILE A 201 -17.15 -9.55 -10.59
C ILE A 201 -16.15 -8.74 -9.74
N GLY A 202 -14.95 -8.52 -10.23
CA GLY A 202 -13.93 -7.74 -9.51
C GLY A 202 -13.20 -6.72 -10.36
N SER A 203 -12.34 -5.94 -9.71
CA SER A 203 -11.48 -4.94 -10.35
C SER A 203 -10.56 -5.56 -11.40
N GLY A 204 -10.06 -6.77 -11.14
CA GLY A 204 -9.23 -7.51 -12.08
C GLY A 204 -9.95 -7.87 -13.38
N ASP A 205 -11.25 -8.22 -13.33
CA ASP A 205 -12.06 -8.50 -14.53
C ASP A 205 -12.27 -7.25 -15.39
N LEU A 206 -12.24 -6.08 -14.77
CA LEU A 206 -12.37 -4.79 -15.45
C LEU A 206 -11.02 -4.20 -15.89
N GLY A 207 -9.91 -4.81 -15.50
CA GLY A 207 -8.56 -4.32 -15.79
C GLY A 207 -8.23 -3.00 -15.10
N ILE A 208 -8.84 -2.72 -13.93
CA ILE A 208 -8.60 -1.50 -13.15
C ILE A 208 -7.79 -1.82 -11.88
N ASN A 209 -6.78 -1.00 -11.59
CA ASN A 209 -5.94 -1.16 -10.41
C ASN A 209 -5.59 0.20 -9.80
N PRO A 210 -6.49 0.79 -8.99
CA PRO A 210 -6.26 2.09 -8.36
C PRO A 210 -5.48 2.01 -7.04
N GLY A 211 -5.04 0.82 -6.60
CA GLY A 211 -4.27 0.61 -5.38
C GLY A 211 -2.87 1.20 -5.48
N VAL A 212 -2.43 1.95 -4.47
CA VAL A 212 -1.12 2.59 -4.44
C VAL A 212 -0.54 2.66 -3.03
N ILE A 213 0.78 2.80 -2.94
CA ILE A 213 1.48 3.20 -1.73
C ILE A 213 1.68 4.70 -1.80
N VAL A 214 1.25 5.41 -0.76
CA VAL A 214 1.31 6.87 -0.68
C VAL A 214 2.26 7.33 0.41
N PHE A 215 2.83 8.53 0.23
CA PHE A 215 3.60 9.21 1.25
C PHE A 215 3.19 10.67 1.39
N SER A 216 3.32 11.20 2.60
CA SER A 216 3.22 12.64 2.84
C SER A 216 4.39 13.37 2.16
N LYS A 217 4.18 14.64 1.80
CA LYS A 217 5.24 15.46 1.22
C LYS A 217 6.43 15.60 2.16
N SER A 218 6.20 15.76 3.47
CA SER A 218 7.27 15.85 4.47
C SER A 218 8.11 14.58 4.48
N ALA A 219 7.49 13.40 4.45
CA ALA A 219 8.22 12.14 4.39
C ALA A 219 9.06 12.02 3.11
N LEU A 220 8.50 12.43 1.95
CA LEU A 220 9.23 12.42 0.67
C LEU A 220 10.43 13.38 0.68
N GLN A 221 10.36 14.50 1.40
CA GLN A 221 11.45 15.49 1.48
C GLN A 221 12.50 15.14 2.53
N ASP A 222 12.05 14.69 3.72
CA ASP A 222 12.92 14.56 4.87
C ASP A 222 13.43 13.13 5.07
N LYS A 223 12.75 12.12 4.47
CA LYS A 223 13.04 10.69 4.65
C LYS A 223 13.23 9.94 3.32
N GLU A 224 13.60 10.62 2.26
CA GLU A 224 13.74 10.04 0.91
C GLU A 224 14.59 8.77 0.91
N LYS A 225 15.78 8.81 1.54
CA LYS A 225 16.69 7.65 1.61
C LYS A 225 16.07 6.48 2.39
N SER A 226 15.28 6.75 3.42
CA SER A 226 14.56 5.72 4.17
C SER A 226 13.49 5.06 3.29
N ILE A 227 12.77 5.85 2.49
CA ILE A 227 11.73 5.34 1.57
C ILE A 227 12.38 4.48 0.48
N GLN A 228 13.51 4.90 -0.08
CA GLN A 228 14.25 4.09 -1.05
C GLN A 228 14.74 2.77 -0.44
N ALA A 229 15.31 2.79 0.78
CA ALA A 229 15.72 1.58 1.49
C ALA A 229 14.52 0.66 1.78
N MET A 230 13.40 1.21 2.21
CA MET A 230 12.15 0.47 2.40
C MET A 230 11.67 -0.20 1.10
N TYR A 231 11.76 0.46 -0.06
CA TYR A 231 11.37 -0.15 -1.33
C TYR A 231 12.33 -1.24 -1.80
N ARG A 232 13.64 -1.14 -1.50
CA ARG A 232 14.55 -2.27 -1.76
C ARG A 232 14.18 -3.49 -0.91
N ALA A 233 13.84 -3.29 0.36
CA ALA A 233 13.34 -4.35 1.24
C ALA A 233 11.99 -4.92 0.76
N TYR A 234 11.07 -4.07 0.32
CA TYR A 234 9.80 -4.45 -0.29
C TYR A 234 10.02 -5.34 -1.54
N ASN A 235 10.94 -4.96 -2.42
CA ASN A 235 11.24 -5.74 -3.62
C ASN A 235 11.84 -7.12 -3.29
N LYS A 236 12.69 -7.23 -2.25
CA LYS A 236 13.14 -8.54 -1.73
C LYS A 236 11.98 -9.39 -1.23
N ALA A 237 11.01 -8.78 -0.54
CA ALA A 237 9.81 -9.49 -0.10
C ALA A 237 8.93 -9.95 -1.27
N VAL A 238 8.83 -9.16 -2.33
CA VAL A 238 8.16 -9.54 -3.57
C VAL A 238 8.84 -10.75 -4.22
N ASP A 239 10.17 -10.76 -4.28
CA ASP A 239 10.93 -11.89 -4.81
C ASP A 239 10.72 -13.14 -3.95
N ASP A 240 10.72 -13.02 -2.62
CA ASP A 240 10.45 -14.13 -1.70
C ASP A 240 9.04 -14.69 -1.90
N LEU A 241 8.00 -13.83 -1.91
CA LEU A 241 6.61 -14.21 -2.13
C LEU A 241 6.39 -14.96 -3.45
N ASN A 242 7.02 -14.51 -4.53
CA ASN A 242 6.86 -15.10 -5.85
C ASN A 242 7.65 -16.42 -6.04
N ASN A 243 8.71 -16.65 -5.27
CA ASN A 243 9.60 -17.81 -5.43
C ASN A 243 9.47 -18.86 -4.31
N THR A 244 8.80 -18.53 -3.21
CA THR A 244 8.60 -19.43 -2.06
C THR A 244 7.19 -20.02 -2.10
N PRO A 245 7.02 -21.34 -1.86
CA PRO A 245 5.70 -21.94 -1.72
C PRO A 245 4.86 -21.23 -0.66
N GLN A 246 3.61 -20.88 -0.99
CA GLN A 246 2.71 -20.15 -0.09
C GLN A 246 2.55 -20.84 1.28
N SER A 247 2.62 -22.17 1.34
CA SER A 247 2.52 -22.94 2.58
C SER A 247 3.60 -22.61 3.62
N GLU A 248 4.73 -22.00 3.21
CA GLU A 248 5.84 -21.67 4.12
C GLU A 248 5.63 -20.35 4.87
N TYR A 249 4.73 -19.49 4.38
CA TYR A 249 4.46 -18.19 5.00
C TYR A 249 2.97 -17.91 5.25
N LEU A 250 2.08 -18.82 4.86
CA LEU A 250 0.63 -18.62 4.96
C LEU A 250 0.15 -18.33 6.39
N ASP A 251 0.61 -19.13 7.37
CA ASP A 251 0.23 -18.95 8.78
C ASP A 251 0.67 -17.58 9.30
N LEU A 252 1.90 -17.20 8.99
CA LEU A 252 2.48 -15.91 9.33
C LEU A 252 1.67 -14.75 8.74
N VAL A 253 1.39 -14.83 7.44
CA VAL A 253 0.62 -13.80 6.72
C VAL A 253 -0.76 -13.63 7.34
N VAL A 254 -1.50 -14.73 7.58
CA VAL A 254 -2.85 -14.66 8.13
C VAL A 254 -2.84 -14.04 9.54
N GLU A 255 -1.88 -14.42 10.37
CA GLU A 255 -1.76 -13.89 11.73
C GLU A 255 -1.41 -12.39 11.72
N ARG A 256 -0.37 -12.01 10.95
CA ARG A 256 0.17 -10.65 10.95
C ARG A 256 -0.71 -9.63 10.20
N SER A 257 -1.42 -10.07 9.16
CA SER A 257 -2.36 -9.20 8.42
C SER A 257 -3.67 -8.96 9.17
N GLY A 258 -3.93 -9.68 10.26
CA GLY A 258 -5.22 -9.63 10.96
C GLY A 258 -6.36 -10.22 10.13
N PHE A 259 -6.06 -11.15 9.23
CA PHE A 259 -7.07 -11.88 8.46
C PHE A 259 -7.87 -12.84 9.35
N PRO A 260 -9.14 -13.12 9.02
CA PRO A 260 -9.86 -14.18 9.69
C PRO A 260 -9.12 -15.52 9.49
N PRO A 261 -9.15 -16.44 10.49
CA PRO A 261 -8.48 -17.74 10.35
C PRO A 261 -8.91 -18.54 9.10
N ALA A 262 -10.17 -18.38 8.67
CA ALA A 262 -10.68 -19.00 7.45
C ALA A 262 -9.97 -18.54 6.16
N ALA A 263 -9.21 -17.45 6.20
CA ALA A 263 -8.39 -17.01 5.07
C ALA A 263 -7.31 -18.04 4.71
N LYS A 264 -6.84 -18.87 5.65
CA LYS A 264 -5.85 -19.93 5.37
C LYS A 264 -6.29 -20.90 4.28
N ASP A 265 -7.58 -21.18 4.22
CA ASP A 265 -8.11 -22.18 3.31
C ASP A 265 -8.43 -21.62 1.90
N VAL A 266 -8.47 -20.28 1.77
CA VAL A 266 -8.98 -19.62 0.55
C VAL A 266 -8.06 -18.53 0.01
N LEU A 267 -6.99 -18.17 0.72
CA LEU A 267 -6.08 -17.11 0.29
C LEU A 267 -5.33 -17.53 -0.98
N VAL A 268 -5.57 -16.79 -2.04
CA VAL A 268 -4.79 -16.86 -3.28
C VAL A 268 -4.09 -15.51 -3.44
N LEU A 269 -2.77 -15.55 -3.43
CA LEU A 269 -1.97 -14.34 -3.61
C LEU A 269 -1.85 -13.98 -5.08
N PRO A 270 -1.82 -12.69 -5.43
CA PRO A 270 -1.44 -12.26 -6.76
C PRO A 270 0.04 -12.58 -7.02
N SER A 271 0.44 -12.59 -8.29
CA SER A 271 1.85 -12.46 -8.63
C SER A 271 2.25 -11.01 -8.37
N TYR A 272 3.02 -10.78 -7.31
CA TYR A 272 3.45 -9.43 -6.94
C TYR A 272 4.50 -8.89 -7.91
N ARG A 273 4.44 -7.60 -8.20
CA ARG A 273 5.41 -6.86 -9.00
C ARG A 273 6.34 -6.06 -8.09
N HIS A 274 7.56 -5.86 -8.51
CA HIS A 274 8.44 -4.87 -7.87
C HIS A 274 7.77 -3.49 -7.86
N ALA A 275 8.11 -2.68 -6.87
CA ALA A 275 7.59 -1.33 -6.75
C ALA A 275 7.86 -0.52 -8.03
N GLY A 276 6.87 0.21 -8.47
CA GLY A 276 6.93 1.04 -9.66
C GLY A 276 5.82 2.07 -9.71
N SER A 277 5.99 3.12 -10.49
CA SER A 277 5.01 4.21 -10.59
C SER A 277 3.65 3.72 -11.09
N PRO A 278 2.53 4.25 -10.56
CA PRO A 278 1.19 3.96 -11.07
C PRO A 278 1.08 4.30 -12.57
N ALA A 279 0.24 3.56 -13.29
CA ALA A 279 0.03 3.81 -14.70
C ALA A 279 -0.76 5.12 -14.93
N GLU A 280 -0.40 5.90 -15.93
CA GLU A 280 -1.07 7.16 -16.25
C GLU A 280 -2.59 6.99 -16.55
N PRO A 281 -3.03 5.93 -17.25
CA PRO A 281 -4.46 5.67 -17.44
C PRO A 281 -5.22 5.51 -16.12
N ASP A 282 -4.67 4.78 -15.13
CA ASP A 282 -5.34 4.57 -13.83
C ASP A 282 -5.49 5.89 -13.07
N VAL A 283 -4.45 6.73 -13.10
CA VAL A 283 -4.49 8.07 -12.50
C VAL A 283 -5.55 8.95 -13.18
N THR A 284 -5.60 8.93 -14.51
CA THR A 284 -6.56 9.72 -15.30
C THR A 284 -8.00 9.32 -15.00
N GLU A 285 -8.28 8.00 -14.93
CA GLU A 285 -9.63 7.50 -14.61
C GLU A 285 -10.03 7.82 -13.18
N ALA A 286 -9.12 7.71 -12.22
CA ALA A 286 -9.37 8.11 -10.83
C ALA A 286 -9.70 9.62 -10.73
N VAL A 287 -8.98 10.49 -11.44
CA VAL A 287 -9.27 11.94 -11.51
C VAL A 287 -10.64 12.18 -12.13
N ARG A 288 -10.95 11.49 -13.25
CA ARG A 288 -12.26 11.58 -13.91
C ARG A 288 -13.39 11.23 -12.95
N TRP A 289 -13.27 10.13 -12.22
CA TRP A 289 -14.28 9.68 -11.26
C TRP A 289 -14.46 10.68 -10.11
N VAL A 290 -13.37 11.14 -9.47
CA VAL A 290 -13.45 12.14 -8.39
C VAL A 290 -14.07 13.44 -8.87
N THR A 291 -13.76 13.89 -10.09
CA THR A 291 -14.36 15.08 -10.71
C THR A 291 -15.85 14.88 -10.92
N SER A 292 -16.30 13.70 -11.35
CA SER A 292 -17.73 13.40 -11.53
C SER A 292 -18.52 13.44 -10.21
N LYS A 293 -17.86 13.28 -9.07
CA LYS A 293 -18.44 13.42 -7.72
C LYS A 293 -18.53 14.87 -7.23
N GLY A 294 -18.25 15.84 -8.08
CA GLY A 294 -18.35 17.28 -7.77
C GLY A 294 -17.09 17.87 -7.13
N ASN A 295 -15.97 17.14 -7.10
CA ASN A 295 -14.68 17.69 -6.68
C ASN A 295 -13.98 18.34 -7.87
N ALA A 296 -13.80 19.65 -7.81
CA ALA A 296 -13.32 20.48 -8.94
C ALA A 296 -11.80 20.43 -9.17
N ALA A 297 -11.10 19.38 -8.72
CA ALA A 297 -9.65 19.31 -8.82
C ALA A 297 -9.21 18.75 -10.18
N ALA A 298 -8.72 19.62 -11.05
CA ALA A 298 -8.02 19.23 -12.30
C ALA A 298 -6.55 18.94 -11.98
N TYR A 299 -6.26 17.73 -11.47
CA TYR A 299 -4.88 17.28 -11.26
C TYR A 299 -4.38 16.52 -12.49
N GLY A 300 -3.13 16.80 -12.89
CA GLY A 300 -2.37 15.97 -13.80
C GLY A 300 -1.61 14.86 -13.08
N TYR A 301 -1.01 13.96 -13.85
CA TYR A 301 -0.21 12.84 -13.32
C TYR A 301 0.89 13.31 -12.37
N ASP A 302 1.70 14.29 -12.77
CA ASP A 302 2.80 14.83 -11.97
C ASP A 302 2.35 15.58 -10.71
N ASP A 303 1.07 15.93 -10.62
CA ASP A 303 0.51 16.51 -9.39
C ASP A 303 0.23 15.46 -8.31
N LEU A 304 0.01 14.22 -8.72
CA LEU A 304 -0.47 13.13 -7.86
C LEU A 304 0.60 12.05 -7.62
N VAL A 305 1.52 11.86 -8.55
CA VAL A 305 2.54 10.80 -8.52
C VAL A 305 3.92 11.38 -8.24
N SER A 306 4.67 10.74 -7.36
CA SER A 306 6.08 11.06 -7.09
C SER A 306 6.99 10.40 -8.12
N ARG A 307 8.05 11.07 -8.52
CA ARG A 307 9.07 10.53 -9.41
C ARG A 307 10.14 9.69 -8.70
N LEU A 308 9.99 9.43 -7.40
CA LEU A 308 11.00 8.75 -6.58
C LEU A 308 11.51 7.44 -7.19
N LEU A 309 10.61 6.63 -7.75
CA LEU A 309 10.95 5.35 -8.37
C LEU A 309 11.25 5.42 -9.88
N SER A 310 11.06 6.58 -10.52
CA SER A 310 11.35 6.75 -11.95
C SER A 310 12.81 7.11 -12.24
N GLU A 311 13.60 7.47 -11.23
CA GLU A 311 14.99 7.94 -11.37
C GLU A 311 16.03 6.81 -11.21
N GLU A 312 15.61 5.59 -10.83
CA GLU A 312 16.48 4.42 -10.73
C GLU A 312 16.51 3.61 -12.06
N LYS A 313 17.06 4.21 -13.13
CA LYS A 313 17.35 3.51 -14.40
C LYS A 313 18.81 3.59 -14.76
#